data_17763a39960626e6f5de61fe1b9849dc
#
_entry.id   17763a39960626e6f5de61fe1b9849dc
#
_cell.length_a   1.000
_cell.length_b   1.000
_cell.length_c   1.000
_cell.angle_alpha   90.00
_cell.angle_beta   90.00
_cell.angle_gamma   90.00
#
_symmetry.space_group_name_H-M   'P 1'
#
loop_
_entity.id
_entity.type
_entity.pdbx_description
1 polymer ?
#
loop_
_entity_poly.entity_id
_entity_poly.type
_entity_poly.pdbx_seq_one_letter_code
_entity_poly.pdbx_strand_id
1 'polypeptide(L)'
;MIKHTSANPSDPCEPFDQKSTEITVVRPDPQILTYHQFPYFVGLSANTAGAKGISMNLMIIPPGAIAEPHVHPEHETAIYLLKGRVEVRYGNHLKHCQVCEAGDFVFTPPGVPHQPRNLSATEPVYMLTARNDPDEQEKIVFYDPTLESQLRH
;
A
#
# COMPACT_ATOMS: atom_id res chain seq x y z
N MET A 1 -11.15 6.15 18.58
CA MET A 1 -10.70 6.21 20.00
C MET A 1 -9.39 5.46 20.08
N ILE A 2 -8.27 6.17 20.13
CA ILE A 2 -6.92 5.56 20.21
C ILE A 2 -6.77 5.05 21.65
N LYS A 3 -6.66 3.74 21.81
CA LYS A 3 -6.35 3.15 23.13
C LYS A 3 -4.86 3.36 23.40
N HIS A 4 -4.57 4.29 24.32
CA HIS A 4 -3.25 4.35 24.94
C HIS A 4 -3.07 3.07 25.76
N THR A 5 -2.20 2.19 25.29
CA THR A 5 -1.76 1.04 26.10
C THR A 5 -0.82 1.55 27.17
N SER A 6 -1.13 1.25 28.44
CA SER A 6 -0.27 1.49 29.58
C SER A 6 1.12 0.88 29.35
N ALA A 7 2.17 1.63 29.64
CA ALA A 7 3.55 1.17 29.55
C ALA A 7 3.74 -0.13 30.36
N ASN A 8 4.37 -1.12 29.73
CA ASN A 8 4.77 -2.36 30.41
C ASN A 8 5.96 -2.04 31.35
N PRO A 9 5.94 -2.42 32.64
CA PRO A 9 7.04 -2.13 33.58
C PRO A 9 8.41 -2.71 33.20
N SER A 10 8.47 -3.56 32.17
CA SER A 10 9.71 -4.12 31.62
C SER A 10 10.25 -3.36 30.40
N ASP A 11 9.61 -2.27 30.01
CA ASP A 11 10.04 -1.47 28.87
C ASP A 11 11.23 -0.59 29.27
N PRO A 12 12.37 -0.64 28.53
CA PRO A 12 13.58 0.12 28.89
C PRO A 12 13.43 1.63 28.63
N CYS A 13 12.31 2.09 28.11
CA CYS A 13 12.05 3.50 27.77
C CYS A 13 11.23 4.19 28.86
N GLU A 14 11.60 5.43 29.21
CA GLU A 14 10.82 6.25 30.14
C GLU A 14 9.45 6.60 29.56
N PRO A 15 8.39 6.73 30.41
CA PRO A 15 7.06 7.17 29.97
C PRO A 15 7.09 8.62 29.49
N PHE A 16 6.50 8.88 28.33
CA PHE A 16 6.47 10.16 27.64
C PHE A 16 5.55 11.20 28.27
N ASP A 17 5.98 12.46 28.25
CA ASP A 17 5.13 13.64 28.48
C ASP A 17 4.53 14.13 27.14
N GLN A 18 3.22 14.34 27.13
CA GLN A 18 2.40 14.55 25.91
C GLN A 18 2.63 15.93 25.27
N LYS A 19 3.67 16.08 24.46
CA LYS A 19 3.76 17.20 23.50
C LYS A 19 4.32 16.73 22.16
N SER A 20 3.71 17.15 21.12
CA SER A 20 3.82 17.06 19.64
C SER A 20 5.16 16.70 18.96
N THR A 21 6.13 16.10 19.63
CA THR A 21 7.44 15.69 19.11
C THR A 21 7.73 14.20 19.33
N GLU A 22 6.70 13.41 19.59
CA GLU A 22 6.84 11.99 19.94
C GLU A 22 6.91 11.11 18.70
N ILE A 23 7.72 10.04 18.82
CA ILE A 23 7.71 8.95 17.85
C ILE A 23 6.42 8.15 18.06
N THR A 24 5.62 8.03 16.98
CA THR A 24 4.38 7.28 17.01
C THR A 24 4.61 5.84 16.53
N VAL A 25 4.18 4.87 17.34
CA VAL A 25 4.15 3.46 16.94
C VAL A 25 2.70 3.07 16.70
N VAL A 26 2.40 2.67 15.47
CA VAL A 26 1.08 2.15 15.09
C VAL A 26 1.15 0.63 15.04
N ARG A 27 0.30 -0.03 15.83
CA ARG A 27 0.09 -1.47 15.71
C ARG A 27 -1.16 -1.70 14.90
N PRO A 28 -1.07 -2.44 13.79
CA PRO A 28 -2.23 -2.69 12.94
C PRO A 28 -3.38 -3.26 13.76
N ASP A 29 -4.57 -2.68 13.62
CA ASP A 29 -5.80 -3.29 14.11
C ASP A 29 -6.08 -4.54 13.24
N PRO A 30 -6.49 -5.68 13.81
CA PRO A 30 -6.93 -6.84 13.06
C PRO A 30 -8.17 -6.57 12.17
N GLN A 31 -8.80 -5.40 12.28
CA GLN A 31 -9.80 -4.97 11.32
C GLN A 31 -9.13 -4.65 9.98
N ILE A 32 -9.24 -5.60 9.07
CA ILE A 32 -8.76 -5.45 7.70
C ILE A 32 -9.72 -4.51 6.97
N LEU A 33 -9.22 -3.36 6.55
CA LEU A 33 -9.94 -2.48 5.64
C LEU A 33 -9.73 -3.02 4.22
N THR A 34 -10.80 -3.43 3.57
CA THR A 34 -10.76 -3.83 2.17
C THR A 34 -11.05 -2.62 1.29
N TYR A 35 -10.00 -2.03 0.75
CA TYR A 35 -10.12 -1.07 -0.34
C TYR A 35 -9.64 -1.77 -1.63
N HIS A 36 -10.41 -1.68 -2.68
CA HIS A 36 -10.05 -2.16 -4.01
C HIS A 36 -9.79 -3.66 -4.15
N GLN A 37 -10.64 -4.51 -3.58
CA GLN A 37 -10.64 -5.98 -3.76
C GLN A 37 -9.60 -6.74 -2.93
N PHE A 38 -8.57 -6.09 -2.38
CA PHE A 38 -7.56 -6.76 -1.57
C PHE A 38 -7.58 -6.31 -0.12
N PRO A 39 -7.36 -7.23 0.82
CA PRO A 39 -7.18 -6.87 2.22
C PRO A 39 -5.91 -6.03 2.39
N TYR A 40 -5.99 -4.96 3.18
CA TYR A 40 -4.79 -4.29 3.65
C TYR A 40 -4.95 -3.75 5.05
N PHE A 41 -3.82 -3.64 5.75
CA PHE A 41 -3.73 -3.02 7.06
C PHE A 41 -3.21 -1.60 6.90
N VAL A 42 -3.94 -0.64 7.43
CA VAL A 42 -3.48 0.73 7.52
C VAL A 42 -2.39 0.81 8.58
N GLY A 43 -1.20 1.19 8.16
CA GLY A 43 -0.08 1.47 9.05
C GLY A 43 -0.02 2.95 9.40
N LEU A 44 0.82 3.70 8.70
CA LEU A 44 1.04 5.13 8.93
C LEU A 44 0.19 5.97 7.98
N SER A 45 -0.55 6.92 8.53
CA SER A 45 -1.35 7.88 7.78
C SER A 45 -1.53 9.16 8.58
N ALA A 46 -2.23 10.14 8.01
CA ALA A 46 -2.66 11.33 8.76
C ALA A 46 -3.52 10.94 9.98
N ASN A 47 -4.41 9.96 9.82
CA ASN A 47 -5.34 9.55 10.87
C ASN A 47 -4.68 8.72 11.97
N THR A 48 -3.73 7.85 11.63
CA THR A 48 -3.11 6.92 12.58
C THR A 48 -1.88 7.49 13.28
N ALA A 49 -1.12 8.34 12.59
CA ALA A 49 0.17 8.84 13.06
C ALA A 49 0.31 10.36 12.95
N GLY A 50 -0.68 11.08 12.44
CA GLY A 50 -0.58 12.52 12.18
C GLY A 50 0.40 12.86 11.05
N ALA A 51 0.69 11.93 10.16
CA ALA A 51 1.57 12.14 9.02
C ALA A 51 1.07 13.28 8.13
N LYS A 52 2.00 14.08 7.57
CA LYS A 52 1.67 15.24 6.75
C LYS A 52 1.90 15.03 5.26
N GLY A 53 2.76 14.10 4.87
CA GLY A 53 3.17 13.92 3.48
C GLY A 53 3.34 12.47 3.04
N ILE A 54 3.12 11.51 3.91
CA ILE A 54 3.31 10.08 3.60
C ILE A 54 2.21 9.22 4.21
N SER A 55 1.95 8.09 3.57
CA SER A 55 1.26 6.94 4.15
C SER A 55 2.04 5.66 3.90
N MET A 56 1.86 4.65 4.75
CA MET A 56 2.48 3.34 4.60
C MET A 56 1.55 2.25 5.10
N ASN A 57 1.26 1.27 4.26
CA ASN A 57 0.30 0.22 4.52
C ASN A 57 0.87 -1.16 4.18
N LEU A 58 0.32 -2.20 4.81
CA LEU A 58 0.58 -3.59 4.43
C LEU A 58 -0.57 -4.10 3.57
N MET A 59 -0.27 -4.45 2.32
CA MET A 59 -1.23 -5.03 1.38
C MET A 59 -1.03 -6.53 1.25
N ILE A 60 -2.15 -7.26 1.13
CA ILE A 60 -2.15 -8.71 0.93
C ILE A 60 -2.91 -9.01 -0.37
N ILE A 61 -2.23 -9.64 -1.32
CA ILE A 61 -2.89 -10.14 -2.53
C ILE A 61 -3.16 -11.64 -2.35
N PRO A 62 -4.43 -12.06 -2.28
CA PRO A 62 -4.79 -13.45 -2.12
C PRO A 62 -4.24 -14.35 -3.24
N PRO A 63 -4.14 -15.68 -3.01
CA PRO A 63 -3.69 -16.62 -4.02
C PRO A 63 -4.48 -16.48 -5.33
N GLY A 64 -3.79 -16.38 -6.46
CA GLY A 64 -4.38 -16.27 -7.80
C GLY A 64 -5.15 -14.99 -8.10
N ALA A 65 -5.25 -14.06 -7.15
CA ALA A 65 -6.01 -12.85 -7.33
C ALA A 65 -5.35 -11.88 -8.31
N ILE A 66 -6.18 -11.17 -9.07
CA ILE A 66 -5.80 -10.16 -10.05
C ILE A 66 -6.58 -8.88 -9.69
N ALA A 67 -5.88 -7.76 -9.58
CA ALA A 67 -6.53 -6.47 -9.40
C ALA A 67 -7.18 -5.99 -10.71
N GLU A 68 -8.19 -5.16 -10.60
CA GLU A 68 -8.64 -4.39 -11.76
C GLU A 68 -7.57 -3.39 -12.18
N PRO A 69 -7.40 -3.16 -13.50
CA PRO A 69 -6.49 -2.15 -13.99
C PRO A 69 -6.85 -0.76 -13.44
N HIS A 70 -5.86 -0.05 -12.94
CA HIS A 70 -6.07 1.26 -12.33
C HIS A 70 -4.85 2.17 -12.45
N VAL A 71 -5.06 3.43 -12.11
CA VAL A 71 -4.07 4.51 -12.11
C VAL A 71 -4.13 5.24 -10.78
N HIS A 72 -2.99 5.60 -10.24
CA HIS A 72 -2.85 6.61 -9.18
C HIS A 72 -2.44 7.93 -9.84
N PRO A 73 -3.36 8.90 -10.03
CA PRO A 73 -3.06 10.08 -10.87
C PRO A 73 -2.00 11.01 -10.30
N GLU A 74 -1.96 11.17 -8.98
CA GLU A 74 -1.29 12.31 -8.34
C GLU A 74 -0.12 11.93 -7.43
N HIS A 75 0.05 10.67 -7.06
CA HIS A 75 1.07 10.29 -6.10
C HIS A 75 2.00 9.18 -6.60
N GLU A 76 3.19 9.19 -6.07
CA GLU A 76 4.18 8.14 -6.22
C GLU A 76 3.88 6.98 -5.26
N THR A 77 4.13 5.77 -5.69
CA THR A 77 4.04 4.57 -4.84
C THR A 77 5.37 3.83 -4.83
N ALA A 78 5.92 3.66 -3.65
CA ALA A 78 7.04 2.76 -3.40
C ALA A 78 6.53 1.48 -2.74
N ILE A 79 6.99 0.34 -3.23
CA ILE A 79 6.55 -0.97 -2.75
C ILE A 79 7.79 -1.79 -2.38
N TYR A 80 7.70 -2.54 -1.30
CA TYR A 80 8.65 -3.59 -0.96
C TYR A 80 7.93 -4.91 -0.79
N LEU A 81 8.32 -5.93 -1.58
CA LEU A 81 7.73 -7.27 -1.46
C LEU A 81 8.34 -8.01 -0.27
N LEU A 82 7.49 -8.36 0.70
CA LEU A 82 7.87 -9.15 1.87
C LEU A 82 7.82 -10.64 1.59
N LYS A 83 6.82 -11.08 0.80
CA LYS A 83 6.59 -12.50 0.50
C LYS A 83 5.85 -12.65 -0.81
N GLY A 84 6.22 -13.70 -1.58
CA GLY A 84 5.51 -14.12 -2.78
C GLY A 84 6.09 -13.55 -4.06
N ARG A 85 5.35 -13.74 -5.16
CA ARG A 85 5.70 -13.28 -6.50
C ARG A 85 4.47 -12.63 -7.14
N VAL A 86 4.66 -11.46 -7.71
CA VAL A 86 3.61 -10.70 -8.36
C VAL A 86 4.01 -10.36 -9.79
N GLU A 87 3.12 -10.60 -10.74
CA GLU A 87 3.20 -10.06 -12.09
C GLU A 87 2.53 -8.69 -12.08
N VAL A 88 3.19 -7.67 -12.59
CA VAL A 88 2.61 -6.34 -12.78
C VAL A 88 2.59 -6.04 -14.26
N ARG A 89 1.41 -5.97 -14.85
CA ARG A 89 1.21 -5.42 -16.19
C ARG A 89 1.01 -3.93 -16.08
N TYR A 90 1.63 -3.15 -16.99
CA TYR A 90 1.60 -1.70 -16.86
C TYR A 90 1.77 -0.97 -18.20
N GLY A 91 1.56 0.35 -18.12
CA GLY A 91 1.68 1.23 -19.27
C GLY A 91 0.46 1.19 -20.18
N ASN A 92 0.60 1.83 -21.32
CA ASN A 92 -0.49 1.94 -22.29
C ASN A 92 -0.97 0.57 -22.77
N HIS A 93 -2.27 0.31 -22.66
CA HIS A 93 -2.90 -0.99 -22.94
C HIS A 93 -2.31 -2.16 -22.14
N LEU A 94 -1.63 -1.91 -21.01
CA LEU A 94 -0.98 -2.92 -20.17
C LEU A 94 0.00 -3.82 -20.94
N LYS A 95 0.70 -3.25 -21.93
CA LYS A 95 1.57 -4.01 -22.83
C LYS A 95 2.90 -4.45 -22.19
N HIS A 96 3.35 -3.74 -21.16
CA HIS A 96 4.56 -4.08 -20.45
C HIS A 96 4.26 -5.03 -19.29
N CYS A 97 5.24 -5.82 -18.91
CA CYS A 97 5.13 -6.79 -17.84
C CYS A 97 6.44 -6.87 -17.07
N GLN A 98 6.33 -6.86 -15.74
CA GLN A 98 7.42 -7.13 -14.81
C GLN A 98 6.97 -8.20 -13.83
N VAL A 99 7.88 -9.10 -13.47
CA VAL A 99 7.68 -10.03 -12.36
C VAL A 99 8.58 -9.58 -11.21
N CYS A 100 7.97 -9.34 -10.06
CA CYS A 100 8.64 -8.93 -8.84
C CYS A 100 8.50 -10.04 -7.80
N GLU A 101 9.53 -10.22 -6.97
CA GLU A 101 9.54 -11.25 -5.95
C GLU A 101 10.02 -10.72 -4.60
N ALA A 102 9.90 -11.54 -3.56
CA ALA A 102 10.29 -11.15 -2.20
C ALA A 102 11.71 -10.59 -2.17
N GLY A 103 11.88 -9.40 -1.58
CA GLY A 103 13.13 -8.64 -1.54
C GLY A 103 13.23 -7.51 -2.58
N ASP A 104 12.34 -7.47 -3.56
CA ASP A 104 12.37 -6.42 -4.58
C ASP A 104 11.75 -5.12 -4.08
N PHE A 105 12.35 -4.01 -4.51
CA PHE A 105 11.76 -2.67 -4.43
C PHE A 105 11.14 -2.32 -5.78
N VAL A 106 9.90 -1.85 -5.74
CA VAL A 106 9.14 -1.45 -6.93
C VAL A 106 8.71 0.00 -6.80
N PHE A 107 8.88 0.77 -7.85
CA PHE A 107 8.44 2.16 -7.93
C PHE A 107 7.37 2.30 -9.00
N THR A 108 6.23 2.84 -8.63
CA THR A 108 5.14 3.17 -9.57
C THR A 108 5.00 4.70 -9.65
N PRO A 109 5.37 5.30 -10.80
CA PRO A 109 5.17 6.73 -11.02
C PRO A 109 3.69 7.13 -11.05
N PRO A 110 3.35 8.39 -10.76
CA PRO A 110 2.01 8.90 -10.96
C PRO A 110 1.53 8.72 -12.40
N GLY A 111 0.26 8.42 -12.58
CA GLY A 111 -0.37 8.35 -13.90
C GLY A 111 -0.06 7.10 -14.72
N VAL A 112 0.72 6.15 -14.20
CA VAL A 112 1.02 4.89 -14.93
C VAL A 112 -0.06 3.86 -14.64
N PRO A 113 -0.82 3.43 -15.66
CA PRO A 113 -1.79 2.34 -15.51
C PRO A 113 -1.06 1.03 -15.16
N HIS A 114 -1.62 0.30 -14.21
CA HIS A 114 -1.04 -0.98 -13.80
C HIS A 114 -2.08 -1.96 -13.27
N GLN A 115 -1.72 -3.23 -13.30
CA GLN A 115 -2.54 -4.36 -12.87
C GLN A 115 -1.66 -5.42 -12.22
N PRO A 116 -1.62 -5.52 -10.90
CA PRO A 116 -0.91 -6.60 -10.20
C PRO A 116 -1.72 -7.90 -10.18
N ARG A 117 -1.00 -9.02 -10.27
CA ARG A 117 -1.53 -10.38 -10.20
C ARG A 117 -0.63 -11.24 -9.32
N ASN A 118 -1.20 -11.94 -8.34
CA ASN A 118 -0.48 -12.97 -7.60
C ASN A 118 -0.28 -14.22 -8.50
N LEU A 119 0.97 -14.62 -8.70
CA LEU A 119 1.31 -15.78 -9.54
C LEU A 119 1.14 -17.13 -8.83
N SER A 120 1.00 -17.14 -7.50
CA SER A 120 0.78 -18.37 -6.75
C SER A 120 -0.72 -18.68 -6.65
N ALA A 121 -1.09 -19.93 -6.87
CA ALA A 121 -2.44 -20.41 -6.66
C ALA A 121 -2.74 -20.75 -5.19
N THR A 122 -1.72 -20.82 -4.33
CA THR A 122 -1.84 -21.33 -2.95
C THR A 122 -1.35 -20.37 -1.87
N GLU A 123 -0.41 -19.48 -2.21
CA GLU A 123 0.23 -18.57 -1.25
C GLU A 123 -0.13 -17.10 -1.50
N PRO A 124 -0.45 -16.34 -0.45
CA PRO A 124 -0.66 -14.90 -0.58
C PRO A 124 0.65 -14.16 -0.82
N VAL A 125 0.56 -13.00 -1.47
CA VAL A 125 1.64 -12.02 -1.54
C VAL A 125 1.46 -11.01 -0.41
N TYR A 126 2.55 -10.65 0.26
CA TYR A 126 2.60 -9.58 1.25
C TYR A 126 3.54 -8.49 0.75
N MET A 127 3.07 -7.25 0.76
CA MET A 127 3.88 -6.10 0.36
C MET A 127 3.60 -4.88 1.21
N LEU A 128 4.65 -4.12 1.51
CA LEU A 128 4.54 -2.78 2.06
C LEU A 128 4.38 -1.80 0.92
N THR A 129 3.40 -0.91 1.04
CA THR A 129 3.18 0.19 0.10
C THR A 129 3.34 1.52 0.82
N ALA A 130 4.19 2.39 0.30
CA ALA A 130 4.36 3.75 0.81
C ALA A 130 4.04 4.75 -0.31
N ARG A 131 3.35 5.84 0.05
CA ARG A 131 2.95 6.90 -0.88
C ARG A 131 3.29 8.27 -0.30
N ASN A 132 3.53 9.23 -1.18
CA ASN A 132 3.69 10.65 -0.81
C ASN A 132 2.33 11.36 -0.64
N ASP A 133 1.34 10.66 -0.13
CA ASP A 133 0.02 11.15 0.25
C ASP A 133 -0.29 10.62 1.67
N PRO A 134 -0.63 11.50 2.64
CA PRO A 134 -0.91 11.08 4.01
C PRO A 134 -2.27 10.40 4.18
N ASP A 135 -3.11 10.42 3.15
CA ASP A 135 -4.39 9.73 3.15
C ASP A 135 -4.16 8.21 3.04
N GLU A 136 -4.73 7.44 3.95
CA GLU A 136 -4.68 5.99 3.90
C GLU A 136 -5.50 5.39 2.77
N GLN A 137 -6.44 6.16 2.22
CA GLN A 137 -7.29 5.74 1.12
C GLN A 137 -6.52 5.77 -0.20
N GLU A 138 -6.59 4.67 -0.94
CA GLU A 138 -6.06 4.66 -2.29
C GLU A 138 -6.94 5.48 -3.22
N LYS A 139 -6.42 6.62 -3.66
CA LYS A 139 -7.05 7.41 -4.72
C LYS A 139 -6.73 6.78 -6.05
N ILE A 140 -7.64 5.97 -6.56
CA ILE A 140 -7.48 5.30 -7.85
C ILE A 140 -8.52 5.77 -8.85
N VAL A 141 -8.14 5.68 -10.12
CA VAL A 141 -9.05 5.76 -11.27
C VAL A 141 -8.95 4.44 -12.02
N PHE A 142 -10.07 3.77 -12.24
CA PHE A 142 -10.08 2.55 -13.04
C PHE A 142 -9.66 2.84 -14.48
N TYR A 143 -8.88 1.92 -15.03
CA TYR A 143 -8.31 2.03 -16.35
C TYR A 143 -8.87 0.93 -17.25
N ASP A 144 -9.44 1.32 -18.39
CA ASP A 144 -9.86 0.37 -19.41
C ASP A 144 -8.76 0.25 -20.48
N PRO A 145 -8.04 -0.89 -20.54
CA PRO A 145 -6.95 -1.06 -21.49
C PRO A 145 -7.41 -1.16 -22.95
N THR A 146 -8.71 -1.24 -23.21
CA THR A 146 -9.29 -1.31 -24.58
C THR A 146 -9.57 0.06 -25.16
N LEU A 147 -9.63 1.12 -24.34
CA LEU A 147 -9.95 2.48 -24.78
C LEU A 147 -8.68 3.30 -25.08
N GLU A 148 -8.52 3.72 -26.32
CA GLU A 148 -7.35 4.52 -26.77
C GLU A 148 -7.31 5.95 -26.20
N SER A 149 -8.41 6.47 -25.67
CA SER A 149 -8.58 7.90 -25.38
C SER A 149 -8.22 8.35 -23.95
N GLN A 150 -7.86 7.42 -23.05
CA GLN A 150 -7.72 7.74 -21.62
C GLN A 150 -6.36 8.27 -21.19
N LEU A 151 -5.37 8.36 -22.08
CA LEU A 151 -3.98 8.74 -21.74
C LEU A 151 -3.52 10.09 -22.30
N ARG A 152 -4.45 10.93 -22.74
CA ARG A 152 -4.09 12.30 -23.16
C ARG A 152 -4.41 13.30 -22.06
N HIS A 153 -3.51 13.38 -21.10
CA HIS A 153 -3.37 14.58 -20.24
C HIS A 153 -1.93 14.70 -19.76
#